data_6c6dcc060edb987c8d316fd32df6401f
#
_entry.id   6c6dcc060edb987c8d316fd32df6401f
#
_cell.length_a   1.000
_cell.length_b   1.000
_cell.length_c   1.000
_cell.angle_alpha   90.00
_cell.angle_beta   90.00
_cell.angle_gamma   90.00
#
_symmetry.space_group_name_H-M   'P 1'
#
loop_
_entity.id
_entity.type
_entity.pdbx_description
1 polymer ?
#
loop_
_entity_poly.entity_id
_entity_poly.type
_entity_poly.pdbx_seq_one_letter_code
_entity_poly.pdbx_strand_id
1 'polypeptide(L)'
;LFGADYANVQPHSGSSANAAVYLALLNAGDTILGMSLAHGGHLTHGAKVSSSGKLYNAVQYGLDTATGLIDYDEVERLAVEHKPKMIVAGFSAYSKTLDFPRFRAIADKVGALLFVDMAHVAGLVAAGLYPNPIPFADVVTTTTHKTLRGPRGGLILARANEEIEKKLNSAAFPGAQGGPLMHVIAAKAVCFKEALEPGFKDYQAQVIRNAKAMAEVFIGRGYDVVSGGTDNHLMLISLV
;
A
#
# COMPACT_ATOMS: atom_id res chain seq x y z
N LEU A 1 9.50 -1.78 -14.18
CA LEU A 1 8.35 -0.89 -14.04
C LEU A 1 8.44 -0.03 -12.78
N PHE A 2 8.78 -0.61 -11.62
CA PHE A 2 8.85 0.07 -10.32
C PHE A 2 10.29 0.31 -9.81
N GLY A 3 11.30 -0.23 -10.48
CA GLY A 3 12.71 -0.13 -10.06
C GLY A 3 13.06 -1.04 -8.88
N ALA A 4 12.33 -2.14 -8.69
CA ALA A 4 12.63 -3.15 -7.67
C ALA A 4 13.65 -4.17 -8.22
N ASP A 5 14.49 -4.70 -7.33
CA ASP A 5 15.47 -5.75 -7.64
C ASP A 5 14.85 -7.16 -7.58
N TYR A 6 13.82 -7.32 -6.72
CA TYR A 6 13.07 -8.55 -6.53
C TYR A 6 11.60 -8.36 -6.85
N ALA A 7 10.99 -9.36 -7.50
CA ALA A 7 9.55 -9.42 -7.77
C ALA A 7 9.02 -10.85 -7.66
N ASN A 8 7.90 -11.04 -6.95
CA ASN A 8 7.13 -12.28 -6.94
C ASN A 8 5.72 -12.00 -7.47
N VAL A 9 5.37 -12.65 -8.58
CA VAL A 9 4.11 -12.44 -9.32
C VAL A 9 3.03 -13.48 -8.98
N GLN A 10 3.32 -14.44 -8.08
CA GLN A 10 2.42 -15.54 -7.75
C GLN A 10 1.22 -15.16 -6.86
N PRO A 11 1.25 -14.11 -6.01
CA PRO A 11 0.11 -13.82 -5.15
C PRO A 11 -1.22 -13.70 -5.92
N HIS A 12 -2.24 -14.43 -5.43
CA HIS A 12 -3.57 -14.47 -6.06
C HIS A 12 -4.34 -13.14 -5.88
N SER A 13 -3.98 -12.38 -4.86
CA SER A 13 -4.59 -11.08 -4.53
C SER A 13 -3.63 -10.21 -3.72
N GLY A 14 -3.99 -8.94 -3.50
CA GLY A 14 -3.26 -8.08 -2.56
C GLY A 14 -3.27 -8.63 -1.14
N SER A 15 -4.40 -9.18 -0.69
CA SER A 15 -4.49 -9.77 0.66
C SER A 15 -3.59 -11.00 0.83
N SER A 16 -3.47 -11.86 -0.20
CA SER A 16 -2.53 -12.99 -0.14
C SER A 16 -1.07 -12.55 -0.24
N ALA A 17 -0.78 -11.47 -0.98
CA ALA A 17 0.55 -10.86 -0.99
C ALA A 17 0.92 -10.33 0.41
N ASN A 18 0.02 -9.59 1.06
CA ASN A 18 0.23 -9.06 2.40
C ASN A 18 0.38 -10.20 3.43
N ALA A 19 -0.45 -11.24 3.34
CA ALA A 19 -0.34 -12.41 4.21
C ALA A 19 1.01 -13.12 4.06
N ALA A 20 1.51 -13.27 2.82
CA ALA A 20 2.83 -13.85 2.56
C ALA A 20 3.96 -12.99 3.15
N VAL A 21 3.87 -11.66 3.06
CA VAL A 21 4.85 -10.74 3.68
C VAL A 21 4.86 -10.90 5.19
N TYR A 22 3.71 -10.93 5.84
CA TYR A 22 3.62 -11.14 7.28
C TYR A 22 4.17 -12.50 7.69
N LEU A 23 3.79 -13.58 6.98
CA LEU A 23 4.27 -14.94 7.25
C LEU A 23 5.80 -15.06 7.08
N ALA A 24 6.37 -14.32 6.13
CA ALA A 24 7.81 -14.33 5.85
C ALA A 24 8.63 -13.62 6.95
N LEU A 25 8.10 -12.53 7.52
CA LEU A 25 8.91 -11.56 8.26
C LEU A 25 8.50 -11.40 9.73
N LEU A 26 7.38 -11.98 10.15
CA LEU A 26 6.83 -11.85 11.50
C LEU A 26 6.51 -13.21 12.11
N ASN A 27 6.50 -13.26 13.43
CA ASN A 27 5.92 -14.34 14.21
C ASN A 27 4.52 -13.95 14.70
N ALA A 28 3.64 -14.94 14.93
CA ALA A 28 2.36 -14.68 15.56
C ALA A 28 2.56 -13.96 16.91
N GLY A 29 1.77 -12.91 17.14
CA GLY A 29 1.87 -12.07 18.33
C GLY A 29 2.86 -10.90 18.21
N ASP A 30 3.69 -10.83 17.16
CA ASP A 30 4.52 -9.64 16.92
C ASP A 30 3.65 -8.39 16.74
N THR A 31 4.18 -7.24 17.16
CA THR A 31 3.45 -5.97 17.04
C THR A 31 3.64 -5.38 15.64
N ILE A 32 2.54 -4.98 15.03
CA ILE A 32 2.50 -4.20 13.78
C ILE A 32 1.85 -2.83 14.04
N LEU A 33 2.29 -1.80 13.33
CA LEU A 33 1.71 -0.46 13.36
C LEU A 33 1.17 -0.13 11.96
N GLY A 34 -0.14 -0.02 11.81
CA GLY A 34 -0.79 0.23 10.52
C GLY A 34 -1.89 1.27 10.59
N MET A 35 -2.34 1.76 9.44
CA MET A 35 -3.42 2.73 9.37
C MET A 35 -4.76 2.11 9.78
N SER A 36 -5.50 2.81 10.64
CA SER A 36 -6.84 2.40 11.07
C SER A 36 -7.80 2.26 9.89
N LEU A 37 -8.59 1.18 9.89
CA LEU A 37 -9.64 0.97 8.89
C LEU A 37 -10.64 2.14 8.84
N ALA A 38 -11.00 2.69 10.00
CA ALA A 38 -11.91 3.83 10.11
C ALA A 38 -11.35 5.13 9.51
N HIS A 39 -10.03 5.21 9.36
CA HIS A 39 -9.33 6.37 8.79
C HIS A 39 -8.74 6.09 7.39
N GLY A 40 -9.18 5.03 6.75
CA GLY A 40 -8.81 4.72 5.36
C GLY A 40 -7.76 3.62 5.19
N GLY A 41 -7.36 2.92 6.26
CA GLY A 41 -6.50 1.74 6.17
C GLY A 41 -7.16 0.57 5.45
N HIS A 42 -6.37 -0.44 5.09
CA HIS A 42 -6.90 -1.68 4.52
C HIS A 42 -7.17 -2.71 5.63
N LEU A 43 -8.11 -3.63 5.38
CA LEU A 43 -8.42 -4.74 6.31
C LEU A 43 -7.16 -5.49 6.75
N THR A 44 -6.24 -5.75 5.82
CA THR A 44 -4.99 -6.47 6.10
C THR A 44 -3.92 -5.64 6.79
N HIS A 45 -4.18 -4.39 7.16
CA HIS A 45 -3.27 -3.54 7.93
C HIS A 45 -3.53 -3.60 9.44
N GLY A 46 -4.05 -4.71 9.95
CA GLY A 46 -4.29 -4.93 11.37
C GLY A 46 -5.73 -4.73 11.84
N ALA A 47 -6.71 -4.66 10.92
CA ALA A 47 -8.11 -4.58 11.34
C ALA A 47 -8.54 -5.85 12.10
N LYS A 48 -9.20 -5.69 13.25
CA LYS A 48 -9.57 -6.79 14.17
C LYS A 48 -10.31 -7.95 13.53
N VAL A 49 -11.08 -7.68 12.47
CA VAL A 49 -11.84 -8.71 11.72
C VAL A 49 -10.98 -9.50 10.73
N SER A 50 -9.83 -8.98 10.36
CA SER A 50 -8.87 -9.57 9.41
C SER A 50 -7.91 -10.53 10.13
N SER A 51 -7.30 -11.45 9.38
CA SER A 51 -6.23 -12.32 9.87
C SER A 51 -5.07 -11.52 10.48
N SER A 52 -4.71 -10.38 9.91
CA SER A 52 -3.64 -9.52 10.43
C SER A 52 -3.96 -8.99 11.84
N GLY A 53 -5.21 -8.60 12.11
CA GLY A 53 -5.61 -8.17 13.46
C GLY A 53 -5.89 -9.30 14.44
N LYS A 54 -5.99 -10.56 13.96
CA LYS A 54 -6.18 -11.75 14.80
C LYS A 54 -4.87 -12.43 15.19
N LEU A 55 -3.88 -12.39 14.29
CA LEU A 55 -2.60 -13.06 14.47
C LEU A 55 -1.52 -12.19 15.10
N TYR A 56 -1.62 -10.87 14.92
CA TYR A 56 -0.62 -9.89 15.35
C TYR A 56 -1.20 -8.92 16.37
N ASN A 57 -0.33 -8.36 17.22
CA ASN A 57 -0.69 -7.25 18.09
C ASN A 57 -0.75 -5.97 17.24
N ALA A 58 -1.93 -5.64 16.72
CA ALA A 58 -2.12 -4.54 15.79
C ALA A 58 -2.38 -3.22 16.53
N VAL A 59 -1.41 -2.33 16.49
CA VAL A 59 -1.53 -0.91 16.87
C VAL A 59 -1.92 -0.12 15.62
N GLN A 60 -2.80 0.86 15.75
CA GLN A 60 -3.31 1.62 14.61
C GLN A 60 -3.09 3.11 14.79
N TYR A 61 -2.51 3.75 13.75
CA TYR A 61 -2.49 5.20 13.63
C TYR A 61 -3.70 5.69 12.83
N GLY A 62 -4.06 6.95 13.04
CA GLY A 62 -5.19 7.58 12.38
C GLY A 62 -4.79 8.82 11.59
N LEU A 63 -5.81 9.57 11.20
CA LEU A 63 -5.70 10.92 10.64
C LEU A 63 -5.93 11.93 11.74
N ASP A 64 -5.28 13.07 11.66
CA ASP A 64 -5.70 14.26 12.37
C ASP A 64 -7.11 14.64 11.91
N THR A 65 -8.03 14.78 12.85
CA THR A 65 -9.46 14.98 12.55
C THR A 65 -9.78 16.38 12.04
N ALA A 66 -8.91 17.36 12.31
CA ALA A 66 -9.10 18.74 11.85
C ALA A 66 -8.65 18.93 10.41
N THR A 67 -7.60 18.21 10.01
CA THR A 67 -6.99 18.36 8.68
C THR A 67 -7.33 17.22 7.72
N GLY A 68 -7.71 16.04 8.22
CA GLY A 68 -7.87 14.83 7.45
C GLY A 68 -6.55 14.27 6.92
N LEU A 69 -5.42 14.65 7.51
CA LEU A 69 -4.08 14.23 7.11
C LEU A 69 -3.47 13.23 8.10
N ILE A 70 -2.52 12.42 7.64
CA ILE A 70 -1.71 11.59 8.53
C ILE A 70 -0.85 12.50 9.40
N ASP A 71 -0.96 12.35 10.71
CA ASP A 71 -0.05 12.96 11.67
C ASP A 71 1.17 12.05 11.86
N TYR A 72 2.27 12.39 11.21
CA TYR A 72 3.50 11.61 11.28
C TYR A 72 4.17 11.67 12.65
N ASP A 73 3.94 12.72 13.44
CA ASP A 73 4.47 12.81 14.79
C ASP A 73 3.72 11.84 15.72
N GLU A 74 2.42 11.67 15.52
CA GLU A 74 1.65 10.64 16.20
C GLU A 74 2.05 9.22 15.77
N VAL A 75 2.32 8.99 14.47
CA VAL A 75 2.88 7.70 13.99
C VAL A 75 4.21 7.40 14.69
N GLU A 76 5.09 8.40 14.81
CA GLU A 76 6.37 8.26 15.50
C GLU A 76 6.19 7.97 16.99
N ARG A 77 5.30 8.70 17.65
CA ARG A 77 4.98 8.49 19.07
C ARG A 77 4.52 7.06 19.34
N LEU A 78 3.58 6.57 18.54
CA LEU A 78 3.07 5.19 18.63
C LEU A 78 4.16 4.17 18.33
N ALA A 79 5.03 4.41 17.36
CA ALA A 79 6.15 3.53 17.04
C ALA A 79 7.13 3.43 18.20
N VAL A 80 7.48 4.55 18.85
CA VAL A 80 8.37 4.58 20.01
C VAL A 80 7.75 3.87 21.22
N GLU A 81 6.46 4.09 21.47
CA GLU A 81 5.73 3.50 22.60
C GLU A 81 5.58 1.98 22.44
N HIS A 82 5.15 1.51 21.28
CA HIS A 82 4.79 0.11 21.06
C HIS A 82 5.88 -0.74 20.44
N LYS A 83 6.94 -0.15 19.91
CA LYS A 83 8.13 -0.81 19.31
C LYS A 83 7.71 -1.91 18.31
N PRO A 84 6.94 -1.58 17.27
CA PRO A 84 6.48 -2.58 16.33
C PRO A 84 7.66 -3.25 15.60
N LYS A 85 7.48 -4.51 15.23
CA LYS A 85 8.41 -5.21 14.33
C LYS A 85 8.28 -4.73 12.90
N MET A 86 7.08 -4.23 12.54
CA MET A 86 6.78 -3.76 11.19
C MET A 86 5.84 -2.56 11.24
N ILE A 87 6.17 -1.52 10.48
CA ILE A 87 5.29 -0.40 10.18
C ILE A 87 4.70 -0.64 8.79
N VAL A 88 3.37 -0.58 8.70
CA VAL A 88 2.63 -0.77 7.46
C VAL A 88 2.13 0.58 6.96
N ALA A 89 2.70 1.06 5.87
CA ALA A 89 2.25 2.26 5.18
C ALA A 89 1.40 1.86 3.97
N GLY A 90 0.39 2.66 3.66
CA GLY A 90 -0.55 2.37 2.57
C GLY A 90 -1.99 2.55 3.03
N PHE A 91 -2.91 2.58 2.08
CA PHE A 91 -4.30 2.92 2.35
C PHE A 91 -5.26 2.25 1.35
N SER A 92 -6.52 2.20 1.73
CA SER A 92 -7.66 1.94 0.84
C SER A 92 -8.41 3.21 0.48
N ALA A 93 -8.42 4.20 1.38
CA ALA A 93 -9.20 5.42 1.23
C ALA A 93 -8.46 6.61 1.86
N TYR A 94 -7.45 7.11 1.17
CA TYR A 94 -6.72 8.33 1.54
C TYR A 94 -6.40 9.12 0.27
N SER A 95 -6.78 10.39 0.26
CA SER A 95 -6.73 11.21 -0.96
C SER A 95 -5.42 11.98 -1.16
N LYS A 96 -4.51 11.94 -0.19
CA LYS A 96 -3.25 12.69 -0.24
C LYS A 96 -2.03 11.80 -0.50
N THR A 97 -0.91 12.45 -0.74
CA THR A 97 0.38 11.79 -0.94
C THR A 97 0.97 11.30 0.39
N LEU A 98 1.55 10.09 0.38
CA LEU A 98 2.30 9.56 1.52
C LEU A 98 3.76 10.05 1.48
N ASP A 99 4.29 10.39 2.65
CA ASP A 99 5.71 10.71 2.85
C ASP A 99 6.48 9.43 3.23
N PHE A 100 6.96 8.69 2.23
CA PHE A 100 7.73 7.47 2.46
C PHE A 100 9.08 7.72 3.15
N PRO A 101 9.83 8.78 2.85
CA PRO A 101 10.99 9.17 3.65
C PRO A 101 10.70 9.31 5.14
N ARG A 102 9.59 9.94 5.51
CA ARG A 102 9.20 10.10 6.92
C ARG A 102 8.86 8.75 7.57
N PHE A 103 8.10 7.87 6.89
CA PHE A 103 7.87 6.50 7.36
C PHE A 103 9.17 5.72 7.54
N ARG A 104 10.13 5.85 6.61
CA ARG A 104 11.44 5.19 6.73
C ARG A 104 12.21 5.67 7.96
N ALA A 105 12.27 6.98 8.17
CA ALA A 105 12.93 7.57 9.34
C ALA A 105 12.32 7.08 10.67
N ILE A 106 10.99 6.98 10.74
CA ILE A 106 10.28 6.46 11.90
C ILE A 106 10.63 4.97 12.13
N ALA A 107 10.60 4.16 11.05
CA ALA A 107 10.91 2.74 11.14
C ALA A 107 12.37 2.51 11.59
N ASP A 108 13.33 3.26 11.04
CA ASP A 108 14.73 3.19 11.44
C ASP A 108 14.93 3.55 12.91
N LYS A 109 14.23 4.56 13.42
CA LYS A 109 14.30 5.02 14.81
C LYS A 109 13.97 3.92 15.81
N VAL A 110 13.06 3.00 15.46
CA VAL A 110 12.60 1.92 16.34
C VAL A 110 13.11 0.54 15.92
N GLY A 111 13.89 0.44 14.85
CA GLY A 111 14.40 -0.82 14.31
C GLY A 111 13.31 -1.70 13.68
N ALA A 112 12.24 -1.09 13.16
CA ALA A 112 11.14 -1.78 12.50
C ALA A 112 11.40 -1.96 10.99
N LEU A 113 10.82 -3.01 10.41
CA LEU A 113 10.70 -3.11 8.96
C LEU A 113 9.64 -2.11 8.45
N LEU A 114 9.90 -1.49 7.32
CA LEU A 114 8.91 -0.69 6.61
C LEU A 114 8.29 -1.52 5.48
N PHE A 115 7.03 -1.85 5.62
CA PHE A 115 6.22 -2.50 4.62
C PHE A 115 5.25 -1.51 3.99
N VAL A 116 5.23 -1.39 2.65
CA VAL A 116 4.33 -0.49 1.94
C VAL A 116 3.37 -1.27 1.05
N ASP A 117 2.08 -1.09 1.28
CA ASP A 117 1.02 -1.56 0.37
C ASP A 117 0.59 -0.38 -0.53
N MET A 118 1.10 -0.38 -1.77
CA MET A 118 0.79 0.67 -2.75
C MET A 118 -0.38 0.31 -3.69
N ALA A 119 -1.21 -0.65 -3.32
CA ALA A 119 -2.23 -1.24 -4.20
C ALA A 119 -3.10 -0.20 -4.89
N HIS A 120 -3.55 0.84 -4.19
CA HIS A 120 -4.41 1.86 -4.77
C HIS A 120 -3.70 2.76 -5.78
N VAL A 121 -2.43 3.07 -5.54
CA VAL A 121 -1.68 4.07 -6.33
C VAL A 121 -0.64 3.46 -7.26
N ALA A 122 -0.55 2.14 -7.37
CA ALA A 122 0.49 1.46 -8.16
C ALA A 122 0.55 1.93 -9.63
N GLY A 123 -0.59 2.21 -10.25
CA GLY A 123 -0.61 2.77 -11.61
C GLY A 123 -0.03 4.18 -11.67
N LEU A 124 -0.29 5.01 -10.66
CA LEU A 124 0.26 6.36 -10.55
C LEU A 124 1.78 6.32 -10.28
N VAL A 125 2.23 5.38 -9.45
CA VAL A 125 3.66 5.13 -9.19
C VAL A 125 4.36 4.69 -10.47
N ALA A 126 3.79 3.72 -11.20
CA ALA A 126 4.33 3.23 -12.48
C ALA A 126 4.44 4.36 -13.53
N ALA A 127 3.51 5.29 -13.52
CA ALA A 127 3.49 6.46 -14.40
C ALA A 127 4.42 7.61 -13.93
N GLY A 128 5.04 7.50 -12.75
CA GLY A 128 5.87 8.56 -12.16
C GLY A 128 5.05 9.77 -11.68
N LEU A 129 3.78 9.56 -11.33
CA LEU A 129 2.84 10.61 -10.90
C LEU A 129 2.49 10.52 -9.40
N TYR A 130 3.08 9.57 -8.69
CA TYR A 130 3.01 9.39 -7.24
C TYR A 130 4.37 8.91 -6.73
N PRO A 131 4.79 9.26 -5.51
CA PRO A 131 6.06 8.83 -4.97
C PRO A 131 6.24 7.31 -5.02
N ASN A 132 7.43 6.87 -5.41
CA ASN A 132 7.78 5.45 -5.46
C ASN A 132 8.27 4.99 -4.07
N PRO A 133 7.64 3.99 -3.44
CA PRO A 133 8.05 3.48 -2.13
C PRO A 133 9.32 2.60 -2.17
N ILE A 134 9.69 2.04 -3.33
CA ILE A 134 10.78 1.05 -3.44
C ILE A 134 12.11 1.54 -2.80
N PRO A 135 12.55 2.79 -2.98
CA PRO A 135 13.79 3.25 -2.37
C PRO A 135 13.79 3.27 -0.84
N PHE A 136 12.63 3.28 -0.21
CA PHE A 136 12.46 3.48 1.23
C PHE A 136 11.99 2.24 1.98
N ALA A 137 11.20 1.38 1.33
CA ALA A 137 10.60 0.20 1.96
C ALA A 137 11.52 -1.02 1.93
N ASP A 138 11.40 -1.87 2.94
CA ASP A 138 12.02 -3.21 2.93
C ASP A 138 11.24 -4.15 2.01
N VAL A 139 9.91 -4.07 2.03
CA VAL A 139 9.02 -4.82 1.15
C VAL A 139 7.87 -3.93 0.69
N VAL A 140 7.47 -4.10 -0.55
CA VAL A 140 6.32 -3.42 -1.15
C VAL A 140 5.37 -4.47 -1.73
N THR A 141 4.07 -4.29 -1.50
CA THR A 141 3.03 -5.08 -2.19
C THR A 141 2.14 -4.19 -3.02
N THR A 142 1.48 -4.79 -3.98
CA THR A 142 0.40 -4.15 -4.71
C THR A 142 -0.62 -5.17 -5.22
N THR A 143 -1.80 -4.69 -5.54
CA THR A 143 -2.72 -5.36 -6.47
C THR A 143 -2.38 -4.97 -7.91
N THR A 144 -2.81 -5.79 -8.87
CA THR A 144 -2.65 -5.47 -10.28
C THR A 144 -3.91 -4.89 -10.94
N HIS A 145 -5.06 -4.91 -10.25
CA HIS A 145 -6.40 -4.61 -10.81
C HIS A 145 -7.03 -3.28 -10.38
N LYS A 146 -6.26 -2.36 -9.79
CA LYS A 146 -6.71 -0.99 -9.44
C LYS A 146 -6.17 0.02 -10.46
N THR A 147 -5.50 1.07 -10.03
CA THR A 147 -4.92 2.05 -10.98
C THR A 147 -3.94 1.44 -11.97
N LEU A 148 -3.30 0.32 -11.64
CA LEU A 148 -2.42 -0.39 -12.57
C LEU A 148 -3.16 -1.02 -13.77
N ARG A 149 -4.49 -1.16 -13.70
CA ARG A 149 -5.38 -1.55 -14.81
C ARG A 149 -5.16 -2.97 -15.33
N GLY A 150 -4.68 -3.88 -14.49
CA GLY A 150 -4.41 -5.26 -14.84
C GLY A 150 -5.45 -6.27 -14.36
N PRO A 151 -5.15 -7.58 -14.45
CA PRO A 151 -6.00 -8.64 -13.94
C PRO A 151 -6.06 -8.62 -12.41
N ARG A 152 -7.07 -9.28 -11.82
CA ARG A 152 -7.08 -9.53 -10.38
C ARG A 152 -5.88 -10.38 -9.99
N GLY A 153 -5.06 -9.85 -9.09
CA GLY A 153 -3.87 -10.49 -8.59
C GLY A 153 -3.11 -9.58 -7.62
N GLY A 154 -2.05 -10.13 -7.04
CA GLY A 154 -1.11 -9.41 -6.20
C GLY A 154 0.32 -9.50 -6.74
N LEU A 155 1.18 -8.69 -6.17
CA LEU A 155 2.59 -8.61 -6.48
C LEU A 155 3.36 -8.27 -5.22
N ILE A 156 4.50 -8.90 -5.00
CA ILE A 156 5.45 -8.56 -3.94
C ILE A 156 6.74 -8.08 -4.59
N LEU A 157 7.25 -6.98 -4.12
CA LEU A 157 8.45 -6.30 -4.60
C LEU A 157 9.39 -6.03 -3.43
N ALA A 158 10.70 -6.04 -3.66
CA ALA A 158 11.70 -5.61 -2.69
C ALA A 158 12.94 -5.06 -3.37
N ARG A 159 13.78 -4.37 -2.60
CA ARG A 159 15.17 -4.13 -2.96
C ARG A 159 15.97 -5.41 -2.74
N ALA A 160 17.16 -5.50 -3.34
CA ALA A 160 18.05 -6.65 -3.20
C ALA A 160 18.35 -6.95 -1.71
N ASN A 161 17.85 -8.09 -1.25
CA ASN A 161 18.12 -8.66 0.07
C ASN A 161 17.84 -10.17 0.01
N GLU A 162 18.91 -10.96 -0.12
CA GLU A 162 18.82 -12.40 -0.34
C GLU A 162 18.04 -13.13 0.77
N GLU A 163 18.17 -12.68 2.03
CA GLU A 163 17.46 -13.29 3.16
C GLU A 163 15.95 -13.02 3.07
N ILE A 164 15.57 -11.77 2.81
CA ILE A 164 14.16 -11.38 2.65
C ILE A 164 13.55 -12.07 1.43
N GLU A 165 14.25 -12.10 0.30
CA GLU A 165 13.78 -12.75 -0.94
C GLU A 165 13.49 -14.24 -0.74
N LYS A 166 14.40 -14.98 -0.08
CA LYS A 166 14.19 -16.40 0.25
C LYS A 166 12.96 -16.61 1.12
N LYS A 167 12.79 -15.78 2.15
CA LYS A 167 11.63 -15.84 3.04
C LYS A 167 10.33 -15.53 2.31
N LEU A 168 10.31 -14.49 1.47
CA LEU A 168 9.14 -14.10 0.66
C LEU A 168 8.75 -15.20 -0.34
N ASN A 169 9.72 -15.80 -1.02
CA ASN A 169 9.46 -16.91 -1.94
C ASN A 169 8.84 -18.11 -1.20
N SER A 170 9.45 -18.53 -0.08
CA SER A 170 8.94 -19.63 0.73
C SER A 170 7.56 -19.35 1.32
N ALA A 171 7.30 -18.13 1.75
CA ALA A 171 6.00 -17.73 2.29
C ALA A 171 4.92 -17.65 1.21
N ALA A 172 5.26 -17.21 -0.01
CA ALA A 172 4.31 -17.20 -1.12
C ALA A 172 3.94 -18.64 -1.52
N PHE A 173 4.95 -19.49 -1.75
CA PHE A 173 4.79 -20.93 -2.04
C PHE A 173 5.95 -21.71 -1.39
N PRO A 174 5.66 -22.75 -0.62
CA PRO A 174 4.36 -23.36 -0.31
C PRO A 174 3.63 -22.75 0.92
N GLY A 175 4.14 -21.67 1.50
CA GLY A 175 3.65 -21.15 2.79
C GLY A 175 2.18 -20.72 2.78
N ALA A 176 1.78 -19.83 1.89
CA ALA A 176 0.44 -19.26 1.84
C ALA A 176 -0.41 -19.78 0.67
N GLN A 177 0.22 -20.29 -0.40
CA GLN A 177 -0.44 -20.72 -1.63
C GLN A 177 0.06 -22.07 -2.10
N GLY A 178 -0.75 -22.75 -2.96
CA GLY A 178 -0.36 -23.85 -3.82
C GLY A 178 0.11 -23.34 -5.19
N GLY A 179 -0.24 -24.07 -6.27
CA GLY A 179 0.16 -23.75 -7.64
C GLY A 179 -0.29 -22.36 -8.09
N PRO A 180 0.51 -21.68 -8.91
CA PRO A 180 0.19 -20.33 -9.40
C PRO A 180 -0.91 -20.36 -10.47
N LEU A 181 -1.64 -19.22 -10.58
CA LEU A 181 -2.64 -19.00 -11.63
C LEU A 181 -1.94 -18.50 -12.90
N MET A 182 -1.47 -19.39 -13.76
CA MET A 182 -0.64 -19.04 -14.92
C MET A 182 -1.34 -18.11 -15.92
N HIS A 183 -2.65 -18.25 -16.13
CA HIS A 183 -3.43 -17.35 -16.97
C HIS A 183 -3.46 -15.91 -16.41
N VAL A 184 -3.51 -15.75 -15.08
CA VAL A 184 -3.41 -14.44 -14.44
C VAL A 184 -1.99 -13.87 -14.56
N ILE A 185 -0.95 -14.72 -14.40
CA ILE A 185 0.45 -14.28 -14.55
C ILE A 185 0.71 -13.81 -15.98
N ALA A 186 0.21 -14.52 -17.00
CA ALA A 186 0.28 -14.08 -18.38
C ALA A 186 -0.40 -12.73 -18.60
N ALA A 187 -1.60 -12.54 -18.03
CA ALA A 187 -2.31 -11.26 -18.08
C ALA A 187 -1.56 -10.12 -17.32
N LYS A 188 -0.87 -10.44 -16.22
CA LYS A 188 0.01 -9.47 -15.54
C LYS A 188 1.15 -9.01 -16.45
N ALA A 189 1.77 -9.93 -17.20
CA ALA A 189 2.85 -9.59 -18.15
C ALA A 189 2.36 -8.59 -19.23
N VAL A 190 1.16 -8.80 -19.78
CA VAL A 190 0.53 -7.85 -20.73
C VAL A 190 0.29 -6.50 -20.03
N CYS A 191 -0.31 -6.49 -18.85
CA CYS A 191 -0.55 -5.29 -18.07
C CYS A 191 0.74 -4.49 -17.82
N PHE A 192 1.82 -5.15 -17.44
CA PHE A 192 3.10 -4.46 -17.17
C PHE A 192 3.71 -3.90 -18.45
N LYS A 193 3.58 -4.61 -19.58
CA LYS A 193 4.00 -4.09 -20.88
C LYS A 193 3.23 -2.84 -21.26
N GLU A 194 1.90 -2.86 -21.13
CA GLU A 194 1.07 -1.68 -21.39
C GLU A 194 1.42 -0.50 -20.47
N ALA A 195 1.74 -0.78 -19.19
CA ALA A 195 2.13 0.25 -18.23
C ALA A 195 3.51 0.88 -18.52
N LEU A 196 4.34 0.26 -19.35
CA LEU A 196 5.60 0.81 -19.82
C LEU A 196 5.42 1.74 -21.05
N GLU A 197 4.27 1.70 -21.71
CA GLU A 197 4.02 2.55 -22.89
C GLU A 197 3.76 4.00 -22.49
N PRO A 198 4.23 4.99 -23.29
CA PRO A 198 4.06 6.41 -22.99
C PRO A 198 2.60 6.84 -22.74
N GLY A 199 1.66 6.26 -23.49
CA GLY A 199 0.23 6.54 -23.34
C GLY A 199 -0.36 6.15 -21.97
N PHE A 200 0.30 5.27 -21.22
CA PHE A 200 -0.12 4.94 -19.87
C PHE A 200 0.07 6.11 -18.90
N LYS A 201 1.14 6.87 -19.07
CA LYS A 201 1.39 8.09 -18.27
C LYS A 201 0.31 9.14 -18.53
N ASP A 202 -0.05 9.36 -19.78
CA ASP A 202 -1.10 10.30 -20.15
C ASP A 202 -2.46 9.88 -19.59
N TYR A 203 -2.77 8.58 -19.66
CA TYR A 203 -3.95 8.00 -19.06
C TYR A 203 -4.00 8.26 -17.54
N GLN A 204 -2.94 7.97 -16.81
CA GLN A 204 -2.89 8.19 -15.35
C GLN A 204 -2.96 9.68 -14.99
N ALA A 205 -2.33 10.54 -15.77
CA ALA A 205 -2.46 11.98 -15.58
C ALA A 205 -3.91 12.46 -15.78
N GLN A 206 -4.64 11.87 -16.74
CA GLN A 206 -6.05 12.17 -16.92
C GLN A 206 -6.90 11.67 -15.74
N VAL A 207 -6.59 10.51 -15.18
CA VAL A 207 -7.26 9.98 -13.97
C VAL A 207 -7.18 10.98 -12.82
N ILE A 208 -5.98 11.54 -12.55
CA ILE A 208 -5.78 12.55 -11.50
C ILE A 208 -6.58 13.82 -11.81
N ARG A 209 -6.51 14.32 -13.05
CA ARG A 209 -7.28 15.53 -13.46
C ARG A 209 -8.79 15.33 -13.25
N ASN A 210 -9.31 14.17 -13.63
CA ASN A 210 -10.72 13.84 -13.45
C ASN A 210 -11.11 13.80 -11.95
N ALA A 211 -10.28 13.18 -11.12
CA ALA A 211 -10.53 13.13 -9.67
C ALA A 211 -10.53 14.54 -9.04
N LYS A 212 -9.59 15.40 -9.43
CA LYS A 212 -9.53 16.79 -8.96
C LYS A 212 -10.77 17.58 -9.40
N ALA A 213 -11.14 17.52 -10.67
CA ALA A 213 -12.33 18.19 -11.19
C ALA A 213 -13.61 17.73 -10.47
N MET A 214 -13.74 16.42 -10.15
CA MET A 214 -14.86 15.92 -9.37
C MET A 214 -14.85 16.47 -7.94
N ALA A 215 -13.70 16.48 -7.27
CA ALA A 215 -13.58 17.03 -5.92
C ALA A 215 -13.94 18.52 -5.88
N GLU A 216 -13.49 19.31 -6.85
CA GLU A 216 -13.83 20.74 -6.99
C GLU A 216 -15.35 20.96 -7.15
N VAL A 217 -16.02 20.13 -7.94
CA VAL A 217 -17.49 20.20 -8.11
C VAL A 217 -18.20 19.88 -6.81
N PHE A 218 -17.76 18.88 -6.04
CA PHE A 218 -18.35 18.57 -4.74
C PHE A 218 -18.18 19.73 -3.75
N ILE A 219 -16.97 20.28 -3.65
CA ILE A 219 -16.67 21.44 -2.80
C ILE A 219 -17.53 22.65 -3.22
N GLY A 220 -17.60 22.95 -4.52
CA GLY A 220 -18.40 24.05 -5.05
C GLY A 220 -19.91 23.89 -4.81
N ARG A 221 -20.38 22.66 -4.56
CA ARG A 221 -21.77 22.36 -4.17
C ARG A 221 -22.00 22.31 -2.67
N GLY A 222 -20.98 22.64 -1.87
CA GLY A 222 -21.08 22.70 -0.41
C GLY A 222 -20.89 21.35 0.30
N TYR A 223 -20.41 20.31 -0.41
CA TYR A 223 -20.03 19.06 0.25
C TYR A 223 -18.64 19.19 0.87
N ASP A 224 -18.47 18.59 2.05
CA ASP A 224 -17.16 18.49 2.68
C ASP A 224 -16.36 17.34 2.01
N VAL A 225 -15.22 17.70 1.44
CA VAL A 225 -14.25 16.75 0.87
C VAL A 225 -13.10 16.62 1.86
N VAL A 226 -12.98 15.44 2.48
CA VAL A 226 -11.96 15.15 3.50
C VAL A 226 -10.57 15.54 2.98
N SER A 227 -9.77 16.21 3.82
CA SER A 227 -8.47 16.79 3.48
C SER A 227 -8.49 17.86 2.37
N GLY A 228 -9.65 18.45 2.07
CA GLY A 228 -9.80 19.59 1.17
C GLY A 228 -9.54 19.28 -0.31
N GLY A 229 -9.59 18.00 -0.73
CA GLY A 229 -9.39 17.62 -2.13
C GLY A 229 -8.56 16.36 -2.31
N THR A 230 -7.96 16.17 -3.50
CA THR A 230 -7.19 14.95 -3.80
C THR A 230 -5.91 15.22 -4.58
N ASP A 231 -4.88 14.41 -4.31
CA ASP A 231 -3.60 14.37 -5.05
C ASP A 231 -3.50 13.11 -5.93
N ASN A 232 -4.49 12.20 -5.83
CA ASN A 232 -4.49 10.92 -6.53
C ASN A 232 -5.82 10.64 -7.25
N HIS A 233 -6.25 9.40 -7.34
CA HIS A 233 -7.48 8.95 -8.01
C HIS A 233 -8.69 8.86 -7.07
N LEU A 234 -8.49 9.06 -5.76
CA LEU A 234 -9.53 8.95 -4.74
C LEU A 234 -9.96 10.33 -4.25
N MET A 235 -11.20 10.42 -3.78
CA MET A 235 -11.70 11.48 -2.93
C MET A 235 -12.64 10.88 -1.90
N LEU A 236 -12.67 11.47 -0.70
CA LEU A 236 -13.60 11.09 0.35
C LEU A 236 -14.54 12.27 0.60
N ILE A 237 -15.85 11.97 0.55
CA ILE A 237 -16.89 12.96 0.76
C ILE A 237 -17.56 12.65 2.09
N SER A 238 -17.56 13.63 3.02
CA SER A 238 -18.33 13.52 4.24
C SER A 238 -19.81 13.68 3.92
N LEU A 239 -20.63 12.81 4.49
CA LEU A 239 -22.09 12.82 4.34
C LEU A 239 -22.78 13.16 5.68
N VAL A 240 -22.01 13.64 6.66
CA VAL A 240 -22.48 14.01 7.99
C VAL A 240 -22.20 15.47 8.26
#